data_d77d8256f222edfafc905b71c228e927
#
_entry.id   d77d8256f222edfafc905b71c228e927
#
_cell.length_a   1.000
_cell.length_b   1.000
_cell.length_c   1.000
_cell.angle_alpha   90.00
_cell.angle_beta   90.00
_cell.angle_gamma   90.00
#
_symmetry.space_group_name_H-M   'P 1'
#
loop_
_entity.id
_entity.type
_entity.pdbx_description
1 polymer ?
#
loop_
_entity_poly.entity_id
_entity_poly.type
_entity_poly.pdbx_seq_one_letter_code
_entity_poly.pdbx_strand_id
1 'polypeptide(L)'
;CLSTVAFIFLVKAFKKSSVSVVITMNSFALIVSQIVSFILFKESINFLHYSLILSLIIVSIFLLNSGKLAITPGIKYALISSTLFGISYPLLSIPADSIGNFQTGAIQEIVLLIVILILYNNSENKSDTPFLTFIKTPEIVLVALFSAIGLTLLFYSYSVMPVYKVHLISSFVPIPALIFARVVYKEKLQNIQKVGVAISLFCTYMIATEFI
;
A
#
# COMPACT_ATOMS: atom_id res chain seq x y z
N CYS A 1 3.60 3.84 13.84
CA CYS A 1 4.76 2.91 13.86
C CYS A 1 4.63 1.73 12.88
N LEU A 2 3.48 1.02 12.81
CA LEU A 2 3.32 -0.13 11.91
C LEU A 2 3.40 0.30 10.43
N SER A 3 2.73 1.37 10.05
CA SER A 3 2.78 1.96 8.71
C SER A 3 4.19 2.39 8.29
N THR A 4 4.99 2.88 9.24
CA THR A 4 6.39 3.25 9.00
C THR A 4 7.24 2.03 8.65
N VAL A 5 7.06 0.93 9.40
CA VAL A 5 7.75 -0.35 9.11
C VAL A 5 7.29 -0.90 7.75
N ALA A 6 5.98 -0.82 7.47
CA ALA A 6 5.43 -1.19 6.17
C ALA A 6 6.09 -0.41 5.02
N PHE A 7 6.26 0.90 5.18
CA PHE A 7 6.89 1.75 4.19
C PHE A 7 8.36 1.37 3.92
N ILE A 8 9.12 1.01 4.95
CA ILE A 8 10.51 0.53 4.80
C ILE A 8 10.55 -0.73 3.91
N PHE A 9 9.64 -1.69 4.16
CA PHE A 9 9.54 -2.89 3.32
C PHE A 9 9.07 -2.56 1.90
N LEU A 10 8.19 -1.58 1.71
CA LEU A 10 7.76 -1.11 0.40
C LEU A 10 8.94 -0.57 -0.42
N VAL A 11 9.76 0.28 0.19
CA VAL A 11 10.97 0.81 -0.46
C VAL A 11 11.95 -0.31 -0.82
N LYS A 12 12.13 -1.31 0.06
CA LYS A 12 12.95 -2.50 -0.24
C LYS A 12 12.37 -3.32 -1.38
N ALA A 13 11.06 -3.40 -1.49
CA ALA A 13 10.38 -4.09 -2.59
C ALA A 13 10.64 -3.40 -3.93
N PHE A 14 10.49 -2.07 -4.00
CA PHE A 14 10.76 -1.28 -5.22
C PHE A 14 12.22 -1.38 -5.69
N LYS A 15 13.18 -1.53 -4.77
CA LYS A 15 14.59 -1.74 -5.12
C LYS A 15 14.86 -3.12 -5.75
N LYS A 16 13.96 -4.09 -5.60
CA LYS A 16 14.17 -5.50 -5.98
C LYS A 16 13.13 -6.05 -6.95
N SER A 17 12.12 -5.26 -7.31
CA SER A 17 11.04 -5.64 -8.24
C SER A 17 10.55 -4.43 -9.01
N SER A 18 9.88 -4.68 -10.14
CA SER A 18 9.26 -3.60 -10.92
C SER A 18 8.14 -2.92 -10.12
N VAL A 19 7.92 -1.64 -10.40
CA VAL A 19 6.89 -0.81 -9.75
C VAL A 19 5.51 -1.45 -9.93
N SER A 20 5.22 -1.91 -11.16
CA SER A 20 3.94 -2.56 -11.48
C SER A 20 3.68 -3.80 -10.61
N VAL A 21 4.67 -4.65 -10.39
CA VAL A 21 4.53 -5.86 -9.55
C VAL A 21 4.31 -5.47 -8.08
N VAL A 22 5.10 -4.54 -7.57
CA VAL A 22 5.01 -4.10 -6.16
C VAL A 22 3.65 -3.48 -5.86
N ILE A 23 3.17 -2.59 -6.74
CA ILE A 23 1.88 -1.92 -6.56
C ILE A 23 0.72 -2.92 -6.63
N THR A 24 0.78 -3.88 -7.57
CA THR A 24 -0.25 -4.91 -7.65
C THR A 24 -0.24 -5.81 -6.41
N MET A 25 0.95 -6.14 -5.87
CA MET A 25 1.04 -6.87 -4.59
C MET A 25 0.46 -6.06 -3.42
N ASN A 26 0.49 -4.74 -3.49
CA ASN A 26 -0.06 -3.90 -2.43
C ASN A 26 -1.59 -4.03 -2.30
N SER A 27 -2.30 -4.50 -3.33
CA SER A 27 -3.72 -4.84 -3.25
C SER A 27 -4.01 -5.93 -2.20
N PHE A 28 -3.03 -6.74 -1.82
CA PHE A 28 -3.17 -7.70 -0.73
C PHE A 28 -3.44 -7.03 0.63
N ALA A 29 -3.02 -5.77 0.80
CA ALA A 29 -3.31 -4.99 2.00
C ALA A 29 -4.83 -4.86 2.26
N LEU A 30 -5.64 -4.81 1.19
CA LEU A 30 -7.09 -4.69 1.30
C LEU A 30 -7.72 -5.89 1.98
N ILE A 31 -7.26 -7.11 1.64
CA ILE A 31 -7.78 -8.34 2.25
C ILE A 31 -7.41 -8.39 3.72
N VAL A 32 -6.15 -8.08 4.03
CA VAL A 32 -5.71 -8.05 5.42
C VAL A 32 -6.49 -7.00 6.19
N SER A 33 -6.72 -5.83 5.60
CA SER A 33 -7.51 -4.76 6.20
C SER A 33 -8.95 -5.19 6.48
N GLN A 34 -9.59 -5.88 5.55
CA GLN A 34 -10.95 -6.43 5.72
C GLN A 34 -11.02 -7.44 6.87
N ILE A 35 -10.05 -8.38 6.94
CA ILE A 35 -9.99 -9.36 8.02
C ILE A 35 -9.83 -8.66 9.38
N VAL A 36 -8.95 -7.65 9.44
CA VAL A 36 -8.73 -6.87 10.67
C VAL A 36 -9.97 -6.06 11.04
N SER A 37 -10.63 -5.43 10.06
CA SER A 37 -11.88 -4.70 10.27
C SER A 37 -13.01 -5.60 10.80
N PHE A 38 -13.14 -6.81 10.25
CA PHE A 38 -14.07 -7.81 10.77
C PHE A 38 -13.81 -8.12 12.25
N ILE A 39 -12.55 -8.35 12.62
CA ILE A 39 -12.18 -8.69 14.00
C ILE A 39 -12.41 -7.51 14.94
N LEU A 40 -12.03 -6.30 14.54
CA LEU A 40 -12.07 -5.10 15.39
C LEU A 40 -13.46 -4.47 15.46
N PHE A 41 -14.16 -4.36 14.33
CA PHE A 41 -15.43 -3.63 14.22
C PHE A 41 -16.64 -4.55 14.06
N LYS A 42 -16.43 -5.89 14.08
CA LYS A 42 -17.48 -6.91 13.91
C LYS A 42 -18.30 -6.73 12.63
N GLU A 43 -17.67 -6.23 11.57
CA GLU A 43 -18.29 -6.10 10.26
C GLU A 43 -18.63 -7.50 9.70
N SER A 44 -19.78 -7.66 9.04
CA SER A 44 -20.19 -8.95 8.47
C SER A 44 -19.30 -9.33 7.28
N ILE A 45 -18.85 -10.58 7.25
CA ILE A 45 -18.08 -11.15 6.13
C ILE A 45 -18.85 -12.32 5.52
N ASN A 46 -19.05 -12.32 4.21
CA ASN A 46 -19.49 -13.50 3.48
C ASN A 46 -18.29 -14.43 3.24
N PHE A 47 -18.18 -15.48 4.06
CA PHE A 47 -17.02 -16.36 4.09
C PHE A 47 -16.74 -17.05 2.73
N LEU A 48 -17.79 -17.43 1.99
CA LEU A 48 -17.65 -18.09 0.70
C LEU A 48 -17.00 -17.14 -0.33
N HIS A 49 -17.46 -15.90 -0.37
CA HIS A 49 -16.94 -14.88 -1.27
C HIS A 49 -15.48 -14.55 -0.97
N TYR A 50 -15.13 -14.38 0.30
CA TYR A 50 -13.75 -14.12 0.70
C TYR A 50 -12.79 -15.26 0.41
N SER A 51 -13.22 -16.51 0.55
CA SER A 51 -12.37 -17.65 0.21
C SER A 51 -12.07 -17.72 -1.28
N LEU A 52 -13.03 -17.36 -2.13
CA LEU A 52 -12.85 -17.27 -3.56
C LEU A 52 -11.88 -16.15 -3.94
N ILE A 53 -12.06 -14.97 -3.36
CA ILE A 53 -11.15 -13.83 -3.58
C ILE A 53 -9.72 -14.18 -3.12
N LEU A 54 -9.57 -14.79 -1.96
CA LEU A 54 -8.25 -15.20 -1.44
C LEU A 54 -7.57 -16.19 -2.41
N SER A 55 -8.30 -17.15 -2.95
CA SER A 55 -7.76 -18.10 -3.93
C SER A 55 -7.29 -17.41 -5.21
N LEU A 56 -8.07 -16.48 -5.73
CA LEU A 56 -7.72 -15.70 -6.92
C LEU A 56 -6.47 -14.81 -6.67
N ILE A 57 -6.31 -14.28 -5.47
CA ILE A 57 -5.13 -13.49 -5.12
C ILE A 57 -3.88 -14.36 -5.03
N ILE A 58 -3.98 -15.57 -4.47
CA ILE A 58 -2.85 -16.50 -4.48
C ILE A 58 -2.44 -16.81 -5.92
N VAL A 59 -3.39 -17.04 -6.82
CA VAL A 59 -3.13 -17.22 -8.26
C VAL A 59 -2.49 -15.97 -8.85
N SER A 60 -3.00 -14.78 -8.53
CA SER A 60 -2.43 -13.52 -9.00
C SER A 60 -0.97 -13.37 -8.57
N ILE A 61 -0.65 -13.64 -7.30
CA ILE A 61 0.72 -13.60 -6.76
C ILE A 61 1.63 -14.57 -7.53
N PHE A 62 1.17 -15.79 -7.79
CA PHE A 62 1.92 -16.77 -8.57
C PHE A 62 2.22 -16.27 -9.99
N LEU A 63 1.24 -15.71 -10.68
CA LEU A 63 1.38 -15.18 -12.03
C LEU A 63 2.30 -13.93 -12.06
N LEU A 64 2.20 -13.05 -11.06
CA LEU A 64 3.08 -11.90 -10.92
C LEU A 64 4.53 -12.29 -10.65
N ASN A 65 4.73 -13.42 -10.01
CA ASN A 65 6.04 -14.03 -9.82
C ASN A 65 6.54 -14.79 -11.09
N SER A 66 5.95 -14.51 -12.24
CA SER A 66 6.28 -15.16 -13.52
C SER A 66 6.08 -16.70 -13.51
N GLY A 67 5.09 -17.17 -12.77
CA GLY A 67 4.78 -18.60 -12.64
C GLY A 67 5.80 -19.39 -11.82
N LYS A 68 6.69 -18.74 -11.08
CA LYS A 68 7.68 -19.41 -10.23
C LYS A 68 7.12 -19.62 -8.83
N LEU A 69 7.30 -20.82 -8.27
CA LEU A 69 6.91 -21.13 -6.88
C LEU A 69 7.83 -20.44 -5.86
N ALA A 70 9.11 -20.22 -6.22
CA ALA A 70 10.04 -19.52 -5.35
C ALA A 70 9.73 -18.03 -5.35
N ILE A 71 9.29 -17.50 -4.21
CA ILE A 71 8.98 -16.08 -4.04
C ILE A 71 10.27 -15.26 -4.12
N THR A 72 10.34 -14.34 -5.08
CA THR A 72 11.48 -13.43 -5.20
C THR A 72 11.56 -12.47 -4.00
N PRO A 73 12.78 -12.01 -3.63
CA PRO A 73 12.93 -11.09 -2.50
C PRO A 73 12.08 -9.83 -2.62
N GLY A 74 11.87 -9.30 -3.84
CA GLY A 74 11.03 -8.13 -4.06
C GLY A 74 9.56 -8.39 -3.73
N ILE A 75 9.01 -9.53 -4.18
CA ILE A 75 7.64 -9.95 -3.87
C ILE A 75 7.49 -10.22 -2.38
N LYS A 76 8.48 -10.87 -1.73
CA LYS A 76 8.47 -11.10 -0.29
C LYS A 76 8.34 -9.80 0.49
N TYR A 77 9.14 -8.79 0.15
CA TYR A 77 9.07 -7.48 0.80
C TYR A 77 7.74 -6.77 0.52
N ALA A 78 7.21 -6.87 -0.70
CA ALA A 78 5.91 -6.31 -1.04
C ALA A 78 4.78 -6.94 -0.23
N LEU A 79 4.77 -8.27 -0.05
CA LEU A 79 3.77 -8.98 0.76
C LEU A 79 3.86 -8.58 2.24
N ILE A 80 5.09 -8.51 2.81
CA ILE A 80 5.26 -8.05 4.19
C ILE A 80 4.73 -6.61 4.35
N SER A 81 5.08 -5.72 3.43
CA SER A 81 4.60 -4.35 3.41
C SER A 81 3.07 -4.29 3.36
N SER A 82 2.47 -5.02 2.43
CA SER A 82 1.02 -5.07 2.24
C SER A 82 0.29 -5.59 3.48
N THR A 83 0.82 -6.63 4.11
CA THR A 83 0.27 -7.16 5.36
C THR A 83 0.29 -6.12 6.47
N LEU A 84 1.43 -5.44 6.64
CA LEU A 84 1.58 -4.41 7.67
C LEU A 84 0.70 -3.19 7.40
N PHE A 85 0.56 -2.75 6.16
CA PHE A 85 -0.39 -1.70 5.79
C PHE A 85 -1.83 -2.13 6.03
N GLY A 86 -2.19 -3.35 5.63
CA GLY A 86 -3.53 -3.90 5.85
C GLY A 86 -3.92 -3.97 7.33
N ILE A 87 -2.97 -4.25 8.22
CA ILE A 87 -3.21 -4.19 9.67
C ILE A 87 -3.28 -2.74 10.16
N SER A 88 -2.41 -1.87 9.66
CA SER A 88 -2.28 -0.50 10.16
C SER A 88 -3.47 0.39 9.79
N TYR A 89 -4.08 0.23 8.62
CA TYR A 89 -5.16 1.11 8.16
C TYR A 89 -6.39 1.07 9.07
N PRO A 90 -6.98 -0.09 9.41
CA PRO A 90 -8.09 -0.13 10.35
C PRO A 90 -7.72 0.39 11.75
N LEU A 91 -6.48 0.12 12.20
CA LEU A 91 -6.01 0.58 13.50
C LEU A 91 -5.85 2.11 13.56
N LEU A 92 -5.61 2.78 12.44
CA LEU A 92 -5.47 4.24 12.39
C LEU A 92 -6.82 4.97 12.46
N SER A 93 -7.95 4.30 12.17
CA SER A 93 -9.26 4.91 12.38
C SER A 93 -9.53 5.18 13.86
N ILE A 94 -9.05 4.33 14.77
CA ILE A 94 -9.26 4.47 16.21
C ILE A 94 -8.70 5.81 16.76
N PRO A 95 -7.41 6.16 16.58
CA PRO A 95 -6.92 7.46 16.98
C PRO A 95 -7.54 8.62 16.17
N ALA A 96 -7.88 8.40 14.89
CA ALA A 96 -8.53 9.42 14.09
C ALA A 96 -9.87 9.86 14.69
N ASP A 97 -10.66 8.94 15.22
CA ASP A 97 -11.92 9.22 15.90
C ASP A 97 -11.72 9.94 17.24
N SER A 98 -10.59 9.73 17.93
CA SER A 98 -10.36 10.27 19.27
C SER A 98 -9.64 11.62 19.29
N ILE A 99 -8.63 11.82 18.45
CA ILE A 99 -7.80 13.03 18.42
C ILE A 99 -7.97 13.86 17.15
N GLY A 100 -8.74 13.35 16.19
CA GLY A 100 -9.02 13.99 14.91
C GLY A 100 -8.13 13.48 13.76
N ASN A 101 -8.68 13.59 12.56
CA ASN A 101 -8.08 13.04 11.34
C ASN A 101 -6.76 13.72 10.97
N PHE A 102 -6.73 15.05 11.04
CA PHE A 102 -5.53 15.83 10.71
C PHE A 102 -4.39 15.55 11.69
N GLN A 103 -4.68 15.51 12.98
CA GLN A 103 -3.71 15.26 14.04
C GLN A 103 -3.12 13.85 13.91
N THR A 104 -3.95 12.85 13.64
CA THR A 104 -3.50 11.46 13.40
C THR A 104 -2.57 11.37 12.20
N GLY A 105 -2.90 12.03 11.09
CA GLY A 105 -2.06 12.11 9.91
C GLY A 105 -0.72 12.80 10.19
N ALA A 106 -0.76 13.97 10.87
CA ALA A 106 0.45 14.71 11.22
C ALA A 106 1.39 13.90 12.12
N ILE A 107 0.86 13.22 13.13
CA ILE A 107 1.65 12.35 14.02
C ILE A 107 2.28 11.20 13.21
N GLN A 108 1.54 10.59 12.30
CA GLN A 108 2.06 9.52 11.44
C GLN A 108 3.25 9.99 10.59
N GLU A 109 3.13 11.14 9.94
CA GLU A 109 4.20 11.71 9.11
C GLU A 109 5.43 12.10 9.93
N ILE A 110 5.24 12.69 11.13
CA ILE A 110 6.34 13.03 12.04
C ILE A 110 7.09 11.75 12.46
N VAL A 111 6.37 10.69 12.83
CA VAL A 111 6.99 9.42 13.20
C VAL A 111 7.75 8.81 12.02
N LEU A 112 7.18 8.87 10.82
CA LEU A 112 7.84 8.40 9.60
C LEU A 112 9.13 9.18 9.34
N LEU A 113 9.08 10.51 9.44
CA LEU A 113 10.24 11.39 9.27
C LEU A 113 11.36 11.08 10.28
N ILE A 114 11.02 10.92 11.56
CA ILE A 114 11.99 10.58 12.60
C ILE A 114 12.69 9.26 12.29
N VAL A 115 11.93 8.23 11.90
CA VAL A 115 12.50 6.91 11.57
C VAL A 115 13.38 6.99 10.33
N ILE A 116 12.98 7.74 9.29
CA ILE A 116 13.81 7.94 8.10
C ILE A 116 15.12 8.67 8.46
N LEU A 117 15.06 9.68 9.31
CA LEU A 117 16.26 10.40 9.79
C LEU A 117 17.20 9.49 10.56
N ILE A 118 16.69 8.63 11.45
CA ILE A 118 17.50 7.65 12.20
C ILE A 118 18.17 6.67 11.22
N LEU A 119 17.40 6.14 10.26
CA LEU A 119 17.94 5.20 9.27
C LEU A 119 18.99 5.85 8.36
N TYR A 120 18.77 7.11 7.97
CA TYR A 120 19.74 7.87 7.18
C TYR A 120 21.03 8.09 7.94
N ASN A 121 20.95 8.51 9.21
CA ASN A 121 22.12 8.75 10.05
C ASN A 121 22.95 7.49 10.32
N ASN A 122 22.29 6.32 10.38
CA ASN A 122 22.94 5.03 10.62
C ASN A 122 23.36 4.32 9.31
N SER A 123 23.10 4.93 8.14
CA SER A 123 23.52 4.36 6.86
C SER A 123 25.01 4.57 6.62
N GLU A 124 25.72 3.49 6.34
CA GLU A 124 27.15 3.55 5.95
C GLU A 124 27.36 4.25 4.60
N ASN A 125 26.36 4.22 3.72
CA ASN A 125 26.35 4.89 2.42
C ASN A 125 25.67 6.25 2.49
N LYS A 126 26.18 7.16 3.30
CA LYS A 126 25.74 8.57 3.23
C LYS A 126 26.10 9.10 1.85
N SER A 127 25.10 9.53 1.07
CA SER A 127 25.38 10.27 -0.16
C SER A 127 26.11 11.57 0.23
N ASP A 128 27.09 11.98 -0.58
CA ASP A 128 27.84 13.24 -0.37
C ASP A 128 26.95 14.49 -0.45
N THR A 129 25.69 14.31 -0.86
CA THR A 129 24.70 15.40 -0.87
C THR A 129 24.15 15.61 0.54
N PRO A 130 24.28 16.82 1.11
CA PRO A 130 23.68 17.15 2.39
C PRO A 130 22.16 16.88 2.37
N PHE A 131 21.64 16.31 3.44
CA PHE A 131 20.20 16.01 3.59
C PHE A 131 19.30 17.21 3.27
N LEU A 132 19.74 18.43 3.67
CA LEU A 132 19.04 19.68 3.36
C LEU A 132 18.97 19.99 1.86
N THR A 133 19.96 19.60 1.07
CA THR A 133 19.96 19.78 -0.38
C THR A 133 19.00 18.80 -1.04
N PHE A 134 18.94 17.56 -0.52
CA PHE A 134 18.01 16.53 -0.98
C PHE A 134 16.54 16.95 -0.76
N ILE A 135 16.20 17.49 0.42
CA ILE A 135 14.83 17.95 0.74
C ILE A 135 14.40 19.12 -0.16
N LYS A 136 15.34 19.93 -0.66
CA LYS A 136 15.04 21.09 -1.51
C LYS A 136 14.80 20.73 -2.97
N THR A 137 14.95 19.46 -3.37
CA THR A 137 14.62 19.06 -4.75
C THR A 137 13.12 19.18 -5.00
N PRO A 138 12.70 19.82 -6.09
CA PRO A 138 11.27 20.08 -6.34
C PRO A 138 10.43 18.80 -6.40
N GLU A 139 11.00 17.69 -6.85
CA GLU A 139 10.34 16.39 -6.89
C GLU A 139 9.98 15.88 -5.49
N ILE A 140 10.89 16.05 -4.52
CA ILE A 140 10.66 15.61 -3.14
C ILE A 140 9.62 16.49 -2.47
N VAL A 141 9.69 17.81 -2.69
CA VAL A 141 8.68 18.76 -2.18
C VAL A 141 7.29 18.40 -2.73
N LEU A 142 7.19 18.12 -4.03
CA LEU A 142 5.92 17.71 -4.64
C LEU A 142 5.41 16.38 -4.06
N VAL A 143 6.26 15.36 -3.92
CA VAL A 143 5.87 14.08 -3.31
C VAL A 143 5.40 14.29 -1.88
N ALA A 144 6.10 15.08 -1.07
CA ALA A 144 5.71 15.38 0.30
C ALA A 144 4.36 16.10 0.37
N LEU A 145 4.14 17.09 -0.52
CA LEU A 145 2.89 17.83 -0.60
C LEU A 145 1.71 16.91 -0.97
N PHE A 146 1.86 16.11 -2.02
CA PHE A 146 0.82 15.17 -2.44
C PHE A 146 0.56 14.08 -1.40
N SER A 147 1.59 13.60 -0.71
CA SER A 147 1.44 12.66 0.40
C SER A 147 0.64 13.27 1.54
N ALA A 148 0.97 14.49 1.97
CA ALA A 148 0.26 15.18 3.03
C ALA A 148 -1.22 15.42 2.68
N ILE A 149 -1.50 15.89 1.47
CA ILE A 149 -2.88 16.07 0.98
C ILE A 149 -3.60 14.72 0.93
N GLY A 150 -2.98 13.70 0.34
CA GLY A 150 -3.55 12.36 0.21
C GLY A 150 -3.89 11.73 1.56
N LEU A 151 -2.99 11.85 2.55
CA LEU A 151 -3.22 11.36 3.91
C LEU A 151 -4.35 12.11 4.60
N THR A 152 -4.38 13.43 4.49
CA THR A 152 -5.46 14.25 5.07
C THR A 152 -6.82 13.85 4.48
N LEU A 153 -6.90 13.68 3.16
CA LEU A 153 -8.12 13.22 2.49
C LEU A 153 -8.51 11.80 2.90
N LEU A 154 -7.53 10.91 3.06
CA LEU A 154 -7.77 9.54 3.53
C LEU A 154 -8.38 9.53 4.93
N PHE A 155 -7.79 10.24 5.88
CA PHE A 155 -8.32 10.33 7.24
C PHE A 155 -9.68 11.03 7.28
N TYR A 156 -9.87 12.09 6.50
CA TYR A 156 -11.19 12.72 6.37
C TYR A 156 -12.22 11.71 5.82
N SER A 157 -11.85 10.89 4.86
CA SER A 157 -12.75 9.85 4.34
C SER A 157 -13.18 8.85 5.41
N TYR A 158 -12.29 8.47 6.34
CA TYR A 158 -12.66 7.62 7.48
C TYR A 158 -13.65 8.28 8.45
N SER A 159 -13.70 9.61 8.54
CA SER A 159 -14.67 10.29 9.40
C SER A 159 -16.07 10.45 8.78
N VAL A 160 -16.18 10.39 7.43
CA VAL A 160 -17.44 10.63 6.72
C VAL A 160 -18.05 9.38 6.11
N MET A 161 -17.31 8.27 6.06
CA MET A 161 -17.81 7.01 5.51
C MET A 161 -17.21 5.81 6.23
N PRO A 162 -17.89 4.65 6.23
CA PRO A 162 -17.38 3.41 6.83
C PRO A 162 -16.00 3.03 6.27
N VAL A 163 -15.14 2.45 7.12
CA VAL A 163 -13.75 2.10 6.79
C VAL A 163 -13.67 1.23 5.53
N TYR A 164 -14.58 0.28 5.38
CA TYR A 164 -14.63 -0.59 4.20
C TYR A 164 -14.86 0.18 2.89
N LYS A 165 -15.69 1.24 2.87
CA LYS A 165 -15.93 2.06 1.67
C LYS A 165 -14.67 2.85 1.28
N VAL A 166 -13.92 3.35 2.26
CA VAL A 166 -12.65 4.02 2.00
C VAL A 166 -11.65 3.06 1.37
N HIS A 167 -11.56 1.84 1.91
CA HIS A 167 -10.70 0.80 1.33
C HIS A 167 -11.14 0.40 -0.07
N LEU A 168 -12.43 0.37 -0.33
CA LEU A 168 -13.00 0.14 -1.63
C LEU A 168 -12.47 1.15 -2.67
N ILE A 169 -12.57 2.42 -2.37
CA ILE A 169 -12.07 3.49 -3.25
C ILE A 169 -10.54 3.38 -3.40
N SER A 170 -9.83 3.12 -2.30
CA SER A 170 -8.38 2.94 -2.30
C SER A 170 -7.92 1.73 -3.13
N SER A 171 -8.80 0.76 -3.35
CA SER A 171 -8.51 -0.42 -4.17
C SER A 171 -8.29 -0.10 -5.65
N PHE A 172 -8.76 1.04 -6.12
CA PHE A 172 -8.50 1.52 -7.49
C PHE A 172 -7.15 2.22 -7.66
N VAL A 173 -6.44 2.54 -6.57
CA VAL A 173 -5.11 3.20 -6.61
C VAL A 173 -4.08 2.45 -7.47
N PRO A 174 -4.04 1.12 -7.55
CA PRO A 174 -3.14 0.43 -8.46
C PRO A 174 -3.32 0.79 -9.94
N ILE A 175 -4.52 1.18 -10.39
CA ILE A 175 -4.79 1.47 -11.81
C ILE A 175 -3.98 2.67 -12.30
N PRO A 176 -4.12 3.88 -11.74
CA PRO A 176 -3.31 5.03 -12.15
C PRO A 176 -1.82 4.78 -11.95
N ALA A 177 -1.43 4.05 -10.90
CA ALA A 177 -0.04 3.74 -10.65
C ALA A 177 0.57 2.78 -11.70
N LEU A 178 -0.19 1.81 -12.20
CA LEU A 178 0.21 0.94 -13.31
C LEU A 178 0.32 1.71 -14.63
N ILE A 179 -0.60 2.64 -14.89
CA ILE A 179 -0.54 3.52 -16.06
C ILE A 179 0.74 4.37 -15.98
N PHE A 180 1.01 4.96 -14.81
CA PHE A 180 2.20 5.77 -14.57
C PHE A 180 3.49 4.96 -14.76
N ALA A 181 3.58 3.76 -14.20
CA ALA A 181 4.71 2.87 -14.35
C ALA A 181 5.00 2.54 -15.83
N ARG A 182 3.95 2.34 -16.62
CA ARG A 182 4.08 2.07 -18.05
C ARG A 182 4.51 3.30 -18.86
N VAL A 183 3.95 4.47 -18.55
CA VAL A 183 4.19 5.71 -19.32
C VAL A 183 5.54 6.31 -18.95
N VAL A 184 5.83 6.46 -17.66
CA VAL A 184 7.02 7.16 -17.16
C VAL A 184 8.23 6.23 -17.12
N TYR A 185 8.09 5.05 -16.52
CA TYR A 185 9.21 4.10 -16.38
C TYR A 185 9.35 3.15 -17.57
N LYS A 186 8.41 3.20 -18.56
CA LYS A 186 8.40 2.32 -19.74
C LYS A 186 8.51 0.85 -19.38
N GLU A 187 7.96 0.45 -18.22
CA GLU A 187 8.01 -0.93 -17.75
C GLU A 187 7.31 -1.89 -18.72
N LYS A 188 7.97 -3.00 -19.02
CA LYS A 188 7.42 -4.07 -19.87
C LYS A 188 7.11 -5.28 -18.99
N LEU A 189 5.82 -5.51 -18.74
CA LEU A 189 5.35 -6.71 -18.08
C LEU A 189 5.36 -7.90 -19.06
N GLN A 190 5.77 -9.08 -18.57
CA GLN A 190 5.58 -10.33 -19.30
C GLN A 190 4.07 -10.62 -19.43
N ASN A 191 3.67 -11.37 -20.46
CA ASN A 191 2.25 -11.66 -20.69
C ASN A 191 1.60 -12.36 -19.49
N ILE A 192 2.31 -13.28 -18.84
CA ILE A 192 1.84 -13.94 -17.61
C ILE A 192 1.61 -12.96 -16.46
N GLN A 193 2.48 -11.96 -16.32
CA GLN A 193 2.32 -10.92 -15.29
C GLN A 193 1.13 -10.00 -15.59
N LYS A 194 0.84 -9.72 -16.87
CA LYS A 194 -0.36 -8.95 -17.26
C LYS A 194 -1.65 -9.66 -16.83
N VAL A 195 -1.68 -10.99 -16.97
CA VAL A 195 -2.82 -11.78 -16.49
C VAL A 195 -2.92 -11.70 -14.96
N GLY A 196 -1.81 -11.79 -14.23
CA GLY A 196 -1.79 -11.60 -12.78
C GLY A 196 -2.31 -10.24 -12.34
N VAL A 197 -1.90 -9.16 -13.04
CA VAL A 197 -2.44 -7.81 -12.82
C VAL A 197 -3.94 -7.76 -13.05
N ALA A 198 -4.41 -8.32 -14.16
CA ALA A 198 -5.84 -8.32 -14.49
C ALA A 198 -6.68 -9.07 -13.43
N ILE A 199 -6.22 -10.23 -12.96
CA ILE A 199 -6.85 -10.98 -11.88
C ILE A 199 -6.87 -10.17 -10.59
N SER A 200 -5.75 -9.53 -10.21
CA SER A 200 -5.69 -8.70 -9.01
C SER A 200 -6.70 -7.53 -9.06
N LEU A 201 -6.80 -6.84 -10.19
CA LEU A 201 -7.78 -5.77 -10.39
C LEU A 201 -9.22 -6.28 -10.35
N PHE A 202 -9.47 -7.47 -10.93
CA PHE A 202 -10.76 -8.12 -10.85
C PHE A 202 -11.14 -8.48 -9.41
N CYS A 203 -10.21 -9.04 -8.62
CA CYS A 203 -10.43 -9.31 -7.20
C CYS A 203 -10.76 -8.03 -6.43
N THR A 204 -10.03 -6.96 -6.72
CA THR A 204 -10.27 -5.65 -6.15
C THR A 204 -11.68 -5.16 -6.46
N TYR A 205 -12.13 -5.28 -7.72
CA TYR A 205 -13.48 -4.93 -8.14
C TYR A 205 -14.54 -5.78 -7.43
N MET A 206 -14.31 -7.10 -7.31
CA MET A 206 -15.22 -8.00 -6.60
C MET A 206 -15.39 -7.64 -5.12
N ILE A 207 -14.29 -7.30 -4.44
CA ILE A 207 -14.34 -6.79 -3.06
C ILE A 207 -15.16 -5.50 -3.01
N ALA A 208 -15.00 -4.67 -4.04
CA ALA A 208 -15.66 -3.39 -4.17
C ALA A 208 -17.19 -3.53 -4.28
N THR A 209 -17.66 -4.43 -5.12
CA THR A 209 -19.09 -4.56 -5.46
C THR A 209 -19.92 -5.30 -4.41
N GLU A 210 -19.30 -6.08 -3.53
CA GLU A 210 -20.03 -6.76 -2.46
C GLU A 210 -20.56 -5.81 -1.37
N PHE A 211 -20.06 -4.59 -1.35
CA PHE A 211 -20.37 -3.57 -0.35
C PHE A 211 -21.23 -2.42 -0.88
N ILE A 212 -21.70 -2.49 -2.12
CA ILE A 212 -22.68 -1.57 -2.70
C ILE A 212 -24.08 -2.14 -2.53
#